data_d2dd3f159d28699a1b327265cd1c545c
#
_entry.id   d2dd3f159d28699a1b327265cd1c545c
#
_cell.length_a   1.000
_cell.length_b   1.000
_cell.length_c   1.000
_cell.angle_alpha   90.00
_cell.angle_beta   90.00
_cell.angle_gamma   90.00
#
_symmetry.space_group_name_H-M   'P 1'
#
loop_
_entity.id
_entity.type
_entity.pdbx_description
1 polymer ?
#
loop_
_entity_poly.entity_id
_entity_poly.type
_entity_poly.pdbx_seq_one_letter_code
_entity_poly.pdbx_strand_id
1 'polypeptide(L)'
;RYKVCSHNEGLMQLTVEQALQQGVAAHREGKLEEAERLYRAILQSQPRHADANHNLGVIVTSRDGSAAALTLFETALESNSKVEQFWFSYIDALITQRQFDKAKQVIQQGKQQGVDGERLSSLEAQLVPLPQTKDSNSAIPSKQQLDSLLEHYQNGRFSDAEKLAISVTKEFPQHQFAWKVLGAVYGQTGKNSEATHANQTAVALSPQDAEAHSNLGNTLKELGRLDDAEASYRQAIALKPDYAEAHSNLGVTLKELGRLNDAEASYSQAIALKPDYAEAHSNLGV
;
A
#
# COMPACT_ATOMS: atom_id res chain seq x y z
N ARG A 1 -33.66 -17.09 -14.22
CA ARG A 1 -32.93 -18.06 -13.38
C ARG A 1 -31.65 -18.46 -14.13
N TYR A 2 -30.49 -18.05 -13.68
CA TYR A 2 -29.21 -18.35 -14.31
C TYR A 2 -28.51 -19.46 -13.54
N LYS A 3 -27.87 -20.41 -14.28
CA LYS A 3 -27.18 -21.56 -13.68
C LYS A 3 -25.74 -21.18 -13.38
N VAL A 4 -25.35 -21.20 -12.12
CA VAL A 4 -23.92 -21.19 -11.70
C VAL A 4 -23.58 -22.60 -11.24
N CYS A 5 -22.71 -23.30 -11.98
CA CYS A 5 -22.34 -24.70 -11.66
C CYS A 5 -21.20 -24.71 -10.63
N SER A 6 -21.42 -25.26 -9.45
CA SER A 6 -20.37 -25.72 -8.54
C SER A 6 -20.12 -27.22 -8.78
N HIS A 7 -18.85 -27.61 -8.97
CA HIS A 7 -18.47 -29.03 -9.01
C HIS A 7 -18.28 -29.52 -7.58
N ASN A 8 -19.23 -30.12 -7.01
CA ASN A 8 -19.34 -31.36 -6.24
C ASN A 8 -20.62 -31.35 -5.41
N GLU A 9 -21.39 -32.45 -5.58
CA GLU A 9 -22.54 -32.87 -4.76
C GLU A 9 -23.77 -31.93 -4.70
N GLY A 10 -24.73 -32.19 -5.59
CA GLY A 10 -26.07 -31.63 -5.53
C GLY A 10 -26.17 -30.25 -6.17
N LEU A 11 -26.72 -30.22 -7.39
CA LEU A 11 -27.01 -29.00 -8.15
C LEU A 11 -27.92 -28.02 -7.38
N MET A 12 -27.39 -27.31 -6.42
CA MET A 12 -28.02 -26.12 -5.88
C MET A 12 -27.78 -24.98 -6.86
N GLN A 13 -28.84 -24.56 -7.57
CA GLN A 13 -28.81 -23.38 -8.43
C GLN A 13 -28.80 -22.14 -7.53
N LEU A 14 -27.63 -21.55 -7.32
CA LEU A 14 -27.52 -20.28 -6.63
C LEU A 14 -28.09 -19.17 -7.49
N THR A 15 -28.78 -18.23 -6.88
CA THR A 15 -29.05 -16.93 -7.50
C THR A 15 -27.75 -16.12 -7.56
N VAL A 16 -27.67 -15.11 -8.43
CA VAL A 16 -26.52 -14.20 -8.50
C VAL A 16 -26.25 -13.56 -7.14
N GLU A 17 -27.29 -13.16 -6.42
CA GLU A 17 -27.20 -12.57 -5.10
C GLU A 17 -26.63 -13.54 -4.05
N GLN A 18 -27.08 -14.80 -4.06
CA GLN A 18 -26.53 -15.84 -3.18
C GLN A 18 -25.07 -16.16 -3.51
N ALA A 19 -24.71 -16.22 -4.80
CA ALA A 19 -23.34 -16.42 -5.24
C ALA A 19 -22.44 -15.25 -4.82
N LEU A 20 -22.93 -14.01 -4.89
CA LEU A 20 -22.20 -12.82 -4.43
C LEU A 20 -21.98 -12.88 -2.92
N GLN A 21 -23.00 -13.16 -2.12
CA GLN A 21 -22.89 -13.27 -0.67
C GLN A 21 -21.90 -14.35 -0.25
N GLN A 22 -21.95 -15.53 -0.88
CA GLN A 22 -20.98 -16.60 -0.61
C GLN A 22 -19.57 -16.22 -1.05
N GLY A 23 -19.41 -15.55 -2.19
CA GLY A 23 -18.13 -15.04 -2.64
C GLY A 23 -17.51 -14.04 -1.68
N VAL A 24 -18.32 -13.11 -1.14
CA VAL A 24 -17.87 -12.14 -0.13
C VAL A 24 -17.50 -12.84 1.17
N ALA A 25 -18.26 -13.85 1.61
CA ALA A 25 -17.94 -14.62 2.81
C ALA A 25 -16.62 -15.40 2.63
N ALA A 26 -16.45 -16.11 1.52
CA ALA A 26 -15.23 -16.83 1.19
C ALA A 26 -14.00 -15.88 1.11
N HIS A 27 -14.18 -14.70 0.53
CA HIS A 27 -13.12 -13.68 0.45
C HIS A 27 -12.69 -13.23 1.85
N ARG A 28 -13.63 -12.93 2.76
CA ARG A 28 -13.34 -12.55 4.15
C ARG A 28 -12.66 -13.66 4.95
N GLU A 29 -12.95 -14.92 4.62
CA GLU A 29 -12.31 -16.09 5.24
C GLU A 29 -10.94 -16.43 4.62
N GLY A 30 -10.45 -15.64 3.66
CA GLY A 30 -9.20 -15.90 2.97
C GLY A 30 -9.24 -17.04 1.93
N LYS A 31 -10.44 -17.59 1.64
CA LYS A 31 -10.66 -18.64 0.63
C LYS A 31 -10.73 -18.02 -0.78
N LEU A 32 -9.59 -17.45 -1.22
CA LEU A 32 -9.55 -16.60 -2.42
C LEU A 32 -9.92 -17.36 -3.71
N GLU A 33 -9.55 -18.63 -3.84
CA GLU A 33 -9.89 -19.45 -5.02
C GLU A 33 -11.41 -19.72 -5.12
N GLU A 34 -12.05 -19.95 -4.00
CA GLU A 34 -13.50 -20.14 -3.96
C GLU A 34 -14.22 -18.83 -4.29
N ALA A 35 -13.81 -17.72 -3.68
CA ALA A 35 -14.34 -16.39 -3.95
C ALA A 35 -14.19 -16.02 -5.43
N GLU A 36 -13.00 -16.20 -6.00
CA GLU A 36 -12.71 -15.93 -7.41
C GLU A 36 -13.62 -16.74 -8.34
N ARG A 37 -13.79 -18.04 -8.06
CA ARG A 37 -14.68 -18.90 -8.84
C ARG A 37 -16.12 -18.39 -8.84
N LEU A 38 -16.63 -17.98 -7.69
CA LEU A 38 -17.98 -17.45 -7.55
C LEU A 38 -18.15 -16.11 -8.29
N TYR A 39 -17.22 -15.19 -8.16
CA TYR A 39 -17.27 -13.91 -8.90
C TYR A 39 -17.17 -14.11 -10.40
N ARG A 40 -16.28 -15.00 -10.90
CA ARG A 40 -16.20 -15.34 -12.32
C ARG A 40 -17.50 -15.96 -12.85
N ALA A 41 -18.16 -16.81 -12.06
CA ALA A 41 -19.44 -17.42 -12.42
C ALA A 41 -20.57 -16.36 -12.51
N ILE A 42 -20.58 -15.36 -11.62
CA ILE A 42 -21.48 -14.21 -11.73
C ILE A 42 -21.22 -13.46 -13.03
N LEU A 43 -19.94 -13.14 -13.34
CA LEU A 43 -19.57 -12.36 -14.51
C LEU A 43 -19.81 -13.10 -15.84
N GLN A 44 -19.87 -14.45 -15.86
CA GLN A 44 -20.31 -15.20 -17.02
C GLN A 44 -21.79 -14.93 -17.38
N SER A 45 -22.64 -14.71 -16.39
CA SER A 45 -24.06 -14.42 -16.60
C SER A 45 -24.37 -12.92 -16.64
N GLN A 46 -23.62 -12.12 -15.90
CA GLN A 46 -23.76 -10.67 -15.79
C GLN A 46 -22.38 -9.99 -15.89
N PRO A 47 -21.84 -9.80 -17.10
CA PRO A 47 -20.47 -9.27 -17.28
C PRO A 47 -20.23 -7.87 -16.67
N ARG A 48 -21.29 -7.08 -16.48
CA ARG A 48 -21.24 -5.75 -15.89
C ARG A 48 -21.73 -5.69 -14.43
N HIS A 49 -21.74 -6.83 -13.71
CA HIS A 49 -22.09 -6.82 -12.29
C HIS A 49 -21.01 -6.07 -11.49
N ALA A 50 -21.37 -4.92 -10.93
CA ALA A 50 -20.40 -3.97 -10.34
C ALA A 50 -19.59 -4.59 -9.20
N ASP A 51 -20.26 -5.17 -8.18
CA ASP A 51 -19.58 -5.75 -7.01
C ASP A 51 -18.72 -6.97 -7.38
N ALA A 52 -19.17 -7.81 -8.33
CA ALA A 52 -18.41 -8.97 -8.75
C ALA A 52 -17.14 -8.56 -9.50
N ASN A 53 -17.22 -7.54 -10.37
CA ASN A 53 -16.03 -6.98 -11.03
C ASN A 53 -15.07 -6.36 -10.00
N HIS A 54 -15.58 -5.54 -9.06
CA HIS A 54 -14.72 -4.93 -8.04
C HIS A 54 -14.02 -5.98 -7.18
N ASN A 55 -14.78 -6.92 -6.61
CA ASN A 55 -14.22 -7.92 -5.70
C ASN A 55 -13.26 -8.90 -6.40
N LEU A 56 -13.54 -9.26 -7.66
CA LEU A 56 -12.59 -10.01 -8.48
C LEU A 56 -11.33 -9.18 -8.76
N GLY A 57 -11.48 -7.89 -9.04
CA GLY A 57 -10.35 -6.96 -9.22
C GLY A 57 -9.43 -6.93 -8.00
N VAL A 58 -9.99 -6.90 -6.79
CA VAL A 58 -9.22 -6.95 -5.53
C VAL A 58 -8.41 -8.25 -5.43
N ILE A 59 -9.02 -9.41 -5.70
CA ILE A 59 -8.31 -10.71 -5.67
C ILE A 59 -7.21 -10.76 -6.73
N VAL A 60 -7.49 -10.30 -7.95
CA VAL A 60 -6.51 -10.29 -9.04
C VAL A 60 -5.33 -9.37 -8.71
N THR A 61 -5.59 -8.21 -8.11
CA THR A 61 -4.52 -7.29 -7.68
C THR A 61 -3.57 -7.94 -6.68
N SER A 62 -4.10 -8.71 -5.73
CA SER A 62 -3.26 -9.37 -4.70
C SER A 62 -2.40 -10.51 -5.25
N ARG A 63 -2.78 -11.13 -6.36
CA ARG A 63 -2.07 -12.27 -6.98
C ARG A 63 -1.20 -11.89 -8.17
N ASP A 64 -1.79 -11.19 -9.12
CA ASP A 64 -1.22 -10.98 -10.46
C ASP A 64 -0.80 -9.52 -10.69
N GLY A 65 -1.05 -8.66 -9.71
CA GLY A 65 -0.79 -7.24 -9.75
C GLY A 65 -1.90 -6.41 -10.38
N SER A 66 -1.79 -5.09 -10.25
CA SER A 66 -2.84 -4.14 -10.60
C SER A 66 -3.18 -4.07 -12.09
N ALA A 67 -2.25 -4.45 -12.99
CA ALA A 67 -2.48 -4.33 -14.44
C ALA A 67 -3.65 -5.21 -14.92
N ALA A 68 -3.73 -6.44 -14.45
CA ALA A 68 -4.81 -7.35 -14.82
C ALA A 68 -6.17 -6.94 -14.22
N ALA A 69 -6.16 -6.19 -13.11
CA ALA A 69 -7.36 -5.73 -12.42
C ALA A 69 -7.98 -4.47 -13.02
N LEU A 70 -7.23 -3.66 -13.80
CA LEU A 70 -7.68 -2.35 -14.29
C LEU A 70 -9.02 -2.42 -15.01
N THR A 71 -9.21 -3.37 -15.93
CA THR A 71 -10.47 -3.53 -16.68
C THR A 71 -11.64 -3.90 -15.77
N LEU A 72 -11.37 -4.69 -14.72
CA LEU A 72 -12.38 -5.09 -13.76
C LEU A 72 -12.84 -3.90 -12.91
N PHE A 73 -11.92 -3.07 -12.40
CA PHE A 73 -12.25 -1.88 -11.66
C PHE A 73 -12.94 -0.82 -12.53
N GLU A 74 -12.49 -0.64 -13.78
CA GLU A 74 -13.14 0.26 -14.75
C GLU A 74 -14.59 -0.16 -14.98
N THR A 75 -14.84 -1.46 -15.25
CA THR A 75 -16.18 -1.98 -15.46
C THR A 75 -17.06 -1.84 -14.22
N ALA A 76 -16.51 -2.06 -13.01
CA ALA A 76 -17.24 -1.86 -11.76
C ALA A 76 -17.69 -0.42 -11.61
N LEU A 77 -16.77 0.53 -11.81
CA LEU A 77 -17.03 1.97 -11.71
C LEU A 77 -18.05 2.46 -12.75
N GLU A 78 -17.92 2.04 -14.01
CA GLU A 78 -18.88 2.35 -15.06
C GLU A 78 -20.29 1.80 -14.79
N SER A 79 -20.34 0.65 -14.13
CA SER A 79 -21.61 -0.01 -13.80
C SER A 79 -22.32 0.60 -12.60
N ASN A 80 -21.57 1.17 -11.64
CA ASN A 80 -22.11 1.85 -10.47
C ASN A 80 -21.12 2.91 -9.93
N SER A 81 -21.23 4.13 -10.46
CA SER A 81 -20.39 5.27 -10.04
C SER A 81 -20.74 5.85 -8.65
N LYS A 82 -21.82 5.36 -7.98
CA LYS A 82 -22.22 5.87 -6.66
C LYS A 82 -21.41 5.25 -5.51
N VAL A 83 -20.67 4.19 -5.76
CA VAL A 83 -19.87 3.51 -4.74
C VAL A 83 -18.46 4.11 -4.75
N GLU A 84 -18.15 4.91 -3.74
CA GLU A 84 -16.85 5.59 -3.61
C GLU A 84 -15.66 4.63 -3.64
N GLN A 85 -15.81 3.42 -3.05
CA GLN A 85 -14.76 2.41 -3.03
C GLN A 85 -14.31 2.00 -4.43
N PHE A 86 -15.20 2.02 -5.44
CA PHE A 86 -14.83 1.67 -6.81
C PHE A 86 -13.92 2.71 -7.43
N TRP A 87 -14.15 4.00 -7.12
CA TRP A 87 -13.26 5.09 -7.51
C TRP A 87 -11.86 4.89 -6.92
N PHE A 88 -11.79 4.67 -5.61
CA PHE A 88 -10.51 4.52 -4.91
C PHE A 88 -9.71 3.33 -5.43
N SER A 89 -10.34 2.17 -5.61
CA SER A 89 -9.66 0.97 -6.10
C SER A 89 -9.14 1.14 -7.53
N TYR A 90 -9.92 1.81 -8.39
CA TYR A 90 -9.50 2.06 -9.76
C TYR A 90 -8.36 3.08 -9.84
N ILE A 91 -8.45 4.20 -9.10
CA ILE A 91 -7.41 5.22 -9.05
C ILE A 91 -6.11 4.62 -8.50
N ASP A 92 -6.16 3.87 -7.40
CA ASP A 92 -4.99 3.21 -6.80
C ASP A 92 -4.31 2.24 -7.77
N ALA A 93 -5.09 1.42 -8.47
CA ALA A 93 -4.58 0.52 -9.52
C ALA A 93 -3.93 1.29 -10.69
N LEU A 94 -4.50 2.42 -11.12
CA LEU A 94 -3.92 3.28 -12.16
C LEU A 94 -2.59 3.90 -11.71
N ILE A 95 -2.52 4.37 -10.47
CA ILE A 95 -1.30 4.92 -9.88
C ILE A 95 -0.20 3.86 -9.81
N THR A 96 -0.54 2.67 -9.30
CA THR A 96 0.39 1.54 -9.21
C THR A 96 0.94 1.15 -10.57
N GLN A 97 0.12 1.23 -11.64
CA GLN A 97 0.52 0.98 -13.02
C GLN A 97 1.12 2.20 -13.73
N ARG A 98 1.43 3.27 -12.98
CA ARG A 98 2.00 4.53 -13.49
C ARG A 98 1.18 5.19 -14.61
N GLN A 99 -0.12 4.93 -14.68
CA GLN A 99 -1.03 5.57 -15.62
C GLN A 99 -1.55 6.90 -15.04
N PHE A 100 -0.62 7.80 -14.73
CA PHE A 100 -0.89 9.02 -13.97
C PHE A 100 -1.89 9.97 -14.63
N ASP A 101 -1.84 10.10 -15.95
CA ASP A 101 -2.76 10.99 -16.67
C ASP A 101 -4.20 10.46 -16.61
N LYS A 102 -4.39 9.13 -16.74
CA LYS A 102 -5.71 8.50 -16.59
C LYS A 102 -6.19 8.60 -15.15
N ALA A 103 -5.31 8.38 -14.16
CA ALA A 103 -5.65 8.55 -12.76
C ALA A 103 -6.12 9.97 -12.43
N LYS A 104 -5.45 11.02 -12.94
CA LYS A 104 -5.89 12.42 -12.79
C LYS A 104 -7.28 12.65 -13.38
N GLN A 105 -7.56 12.12 -14.57
CA GLN A 105 -8.87 12.23 -15.20
C GLN A 105 -9.96 11.56 -14.35
N VAL A 106 -9.68 10.36 -13.83
CA VAL A 106 -10.64 9.62 -12.99
C VAL A 106 -10.87 10.33 -11.65
N ILE A 107 -9.85 10.93 -11.03
CA ILE A 107 -10.00 11.75 -9.82
C ILE A 107 -10.90 12.97 -10.12
N GLN A 108 -10.65 13.66 -11.22
CA GLN A 108 -11.47 14.82 -11.59
C GLN A 108 -12.93 14.43 -11.82
N GLN A 109 -13.17 13.30 -12.47
CA GLN A 109 -14.52 12.76 -12.66
C GLN A 109 -15.16 12.40 -11.31
N GLY A 110 -14.43 11.76 -10.39
CA GLY A 110 -14.91 11.44 -9.05
C GLY A 110 -15.36 12.68 -8.29
N LYS A 111 -14.55 13.74 -8.28
CA LYS A 111 -14.90 15.04 -7.68
C LYS A 111 -16.18 15.63 -8.26
N GLN A 112 -16.37 15.55 -9.57
CA GLN A 112 -17.60 16.01 -10.25
C GLN A 112 -18.82 15.17 -9.86
N GLN A 113 -18.64 13.91 -9.47
CA GLN A 113 -19.69 13.02 -8.99
C GLN A 113 -19.94 13.12 -7.47
N GLY A 114 -19.22 14.02 -6.78
CA GLY A 114 -19.36 14.23 -5.35
C GLY A 114 -18.53 13.28 -4.50
N VAL A 115 -17.62 12.53 -5.10
CA VAL A 115 -16.61 11.76 -4.35
C VAL A 115 -15.57 12.74 -3.85
N ASP A 116 -15.51 12.92 -2.54
CA ASP A 116 -14.52 13.78 -1.90
C ASP A 116 -13.96 13.11 -0.63
N GLY A 117 -13.11 13.84 0.08
CA GLY A 117 -12.55 13.40 1.36
C GLY A 117 -11.05 13.14 1.34
N GLU A 118 -10.54 12.78 2.52
CA GLU A 118 -9.12 12.61 2.78
C GLU A 118 -8.46 11.56 1.87
N ARG A 119 -9.18 10.48 1.58
CA ARG A 119 -8.66 9.39 0.75
C ARG A 119 -8.45 9.82 -0.70
N LEU A 120 -9.39 10.56 -1.29
CA LEU A 120 -9.23 11.08 -2.65
C LEU A 120 -8.10 12.10 -2.73
N SER A 121 -7.99 12.97 -1.73
CA SER A 121 -6.90 13.94 -1.62
C SER A 121 -5.53 13.26 -1.48
N SER A 122 -5.45 12.16 -0.72
CA SER A 122 -4.25 11.34 -0.60
C SER A 122 -3.84 10.69 -1.92
N LEU A 123 -4.80 10.15 -2.68
CA LEU A 123 -4.54 9.59 -4.01
C LEU A 123 -4.12 10.66 -5.01
N GLU A 124 -4.72 11.84 -4.95
CA GLU A 124 -4.33 12.99 -5.79
C GLU A 124 -2.92 13.48 -5.48
N ALA A 125 -2.53 13.52 -4.21
CA ALA A 125 -1.18 13.87 -3.80
C ALA A 125 -0.11 12.93 -4.39
N GLN A 126 -0.45 11.66 -4.59
CA GLN A 126 0.43 10.68 -5.25
C GLN A 126 0.59 10.93 -6.75
N LEU A 127 -0.29 11.73 -7.36
CA LEU A 127 -0.25 12.07 -8.79
C LEU A 127 0.48 13.37 -9.09
N VAL A 128 0.88 14.10 -8.07
CA VAL A 128 1.73 15.27 -8.30
C VAL A 128 3.03 14.73 -8.90
N PRO A 129 3.35 15.03 -10.18
CA PRO A 129 4.62 14.60 -10.73
C PRO A 129 5.69 15.16 -9.83
N LEU A 130 6.67 14.34 -9.45
CA LEU A 130 7.96 14.89 -9.02
C LEU A 130 8.28 15.97 -10.06
N PRO A 131 8.47 17.24 -9.65
CA PRO A 131 8.66 18.31 -10.61
C PRO A 131 9.76 17.89 -11.58
N GLN A 132 9.37 17.64 -12.82
CA GLN A 132 10.34 17.49 -13.91
C GLN A 132 10.88 18.88 -14.13
N THR A 133 11.96 19.18 -13.46
CA THR A 133 12.72 20.38 -13.72
C THR A 133 13.27 20.29 -15.13
N LYS A 134 12.69 21.07 -16.04
CA LYS A 134 13.38 21.46 -17.25
C LYS A 134 14.74 21.99 -16.82
N ASP A 135 15.79 21.33 -17.29
CA ASP A 135 17.16 21.84 -17.33
C ASP A 135 17.54 22.77 -16.16
N SER A 136 17.71 22.21 -14.97
CA SER A 136 18.58 22.81 -13.98
C SER A 136 19.66 21.80 -13.63
N ASN A 137 20.85 22.16 -14.02
CA ASN A 137 22.14 21.64 -13.57
C ASN A 137 21.99 21.00 -12.19
N SER A 138 22.44 19.79 -12.00
CA SER A 138 22.31 18.94 -10.80
C SER A 138 22.77 19.66 -9.51
N ALA A 139 21.94 20.56 -9.01
CA ALA A 139 22.12 21.13 -7.69
C ALA A 139 21.75 20.05 -6.67
N ILE A 140 22.71 19.69 -5.84
CA ILE A 140 22.54 18.78 -4.70
C ILE A 140 22.32 19.66 -3.47
N PRO A 141 21.46 19.29 -2.51
CA PRO A 141 21.36 20.01 -1.24
C PRO A 141 22.74 20.18 -0.61
N SER A 142 23.00 21.34 -0.02
CA SER A 142 24.27 21.54 0.67
C SER A 142 24.42 20.54 1.82
N LYS A 143 25.66 20.12 2.08
CA LYS A 143 25.95 19.24 3.23
C LYS A 143 25.37 19.83 4.53
N GLN A 144 25.47 21.13 4.71
CA GLN A 144 24.93 21.83 5.89
C GLN A 144 23.40 21.67 6.01
N GLN A 145 22.63 21.73 4.90
CA GLN A 145 21.18 21.51 4.91
C GLN A 145 20.85 20.08 5.34
N LEU A 146 21.58 19.09 4.82
CA LEU A 146 21.35 17.68 5.15
C LEU A 146 21.76 17.37 6.60
N ASP A 147 22.89 17.89 7.06
CA ASP A 147 23.36 17.73 8.45
C ASP A 147 22.37 18.38 9.42
N SER A 148 21.89 19.60 9.13
CA SER A 148 20.87 20.28 9.95
C SER A 148 19.54 19.52 9.96
N LEU A 149 19.12 18.96 8.83
CA LEU A 149 17.91 18.16 8.73
C LEU A 149 18.00 16.91 9.61
N LEU A 150 19.12 16.20 9.54
CA LEU A 150 19.37 15.02 10.38
C LEU A 150 19.44 15.39 11.86
N GLU A 151 20.13 16.48 12.21
CA GLU A 151 20.25 16.98 13.57
C GLU A 151 18.86 17.35 14.17
N HIS A 152 18.02 18.05 13.42
CA HIS A 152 16.65 18.35 13.88
C HIS A 152 15.85 17.07 14.14
N TYR A 153 15.92 16.09 13.25
CA TYR A 153 15.25 14.82 13.40
C TYR A 153 15.74 14.06 14.65
N GLN A 154 17.07 13.89 14.79
CA GLN A 154 17.68 13.16 15.89
C GLN A 154 17.43 13.80 17.28
N ASN A 155 17.32 15.11 17.32
CA ASN A 155 17.02 15.87 18.55
C ASN A 155 15.50 15.99 18.85
N GLY A 156 14.63 15.30 18.08
CA GLY A 156 13.18 15.35 18.27
C GLY A 156 12.53 16.69 17.89
N ARG A 157 13.27 17.58 17.20
CA ARG A 157 12.76 18.87 16.71
C ARG A 157 11.95 18.67 15.43
N PHE A 158 10.89 17.84 15.51
CA PHE A 158 10.15 17.40 14.33
C PHE A 158 9.50 18.53 13.52
N SER A 159 9.06 19.62 14.16
CA SER A 159 8.51 20.77 13.44
C SER A 159 9.56 21.47 12.55
N ASP A 160 10.79 21.58 13.01
CA ASP A 160 11.87 22.21 12.25
C ASP A 160 12.41 21.26 11.18
N ALA A 161 12.50 19.97 11.51
CA ALA A 161 12.83 18.91 10.54
C ALA A 161 11.81 18.86 9.40
N GLU A 162 10.50 18.94 9.70
CA GLU A 162 9.43 18.95 8.70
C GLU A 162 9.57 20.15 7.73
N LYS A 163 9.70 21.35 8.28
CA LYS A 163 9.85 22.58 7.46
C LYS A 163 11.07 22.51 6.55
N LEU A 164 12.21 22.08 7.10
CA LEU A 164 13.45 21.97 6.33
C LEU A 164 13.34 20.85 5.28
N ALA A 165 12.79 19.68 5.64
CA ALA A 165 12.60 18.58 4.69
C ALA A 165 11.67 18.98 3.53
N ILE A 166 10.55 19.66 3.80
CA ILE A 166 9.65 20.19 2.76
C ILE A 166 10.40 21.17 1.85
N SER A 167 11.20 22.08 2.42
CA SER A 167 11.99 23.01 1.61
C SER A 167 12.98 22.27 0.71
N VAL A 168 13.72 21.31 1.28
CA VAL A 168 14.71 20.52 0.53
C VAL A 168 14.05 19.65 -0.53
N THR A 169 12.93 18.96 -0.23
CA THR A 169 12.25 18.14 -1.22
C THR A 169 11.60 18.96 -2.34
N LYS A 170 11.19 20.18 -2.07
CA LYS A 170 10.68 21.13 -3.06
C LYS A 170 11.78 21.64 -4.00
N GLU A 171 12.95 21.97 -3.45
CA GLU A 171 14.11 22.48 -4.21
C GLU A 171 14.86 21.36 -4.93
N PHE A 172 14.99 20.19 -4.27
CA PHE A 172 15.73 19.02 -4.76
C PHE A 172 14.85 17.77 -4.77
N PRO A 173 13.83 17.68 -5.64
CA PRO A 173 12.81 16.62 -5.60
C PRO A 173 13.37 15.21 -5.89
N GLN A 174 14.55 15.11 -6.48
CA GLN A 174 15.23 13.84 -6.76
C GLN A 174 16.17 13.41 -5.62
N HIS A 175 16.25 14.17 -4.53
CA HIS A 175 17.14 13.86 -3.42
C HIS A 175 16.48 12.91 -2.43
N GLN A 176 16.73 11.61 -2.57
CA GLN A 176 16.10 10.51 -1.82
C GLN A 176 16.16 10.68 -0.29
N PHE A 177 17.31 11.08 0.26
CA PHE A 177 17.49 11.24 1.71
C PHE A 177 16.49 12.23 2.32
N ALA A 178 16.22 13.35 1.64
CA ALA A 178 15.26 14.33 2.14
C ALA A 178 13.83 13.78 2.24
N TRP A 179 13.42 12.98 1.26
CA TRP A 179 12.14 12.28 1.28
C TRP A 179 12.06 11.22 2.38
N LYS A 180 13.17 10.47 2.60
CA LYS A 180 13.25 9.48 3.67
C LYS A 180 13.10 10.12 5.05
N VAL A 181 13.80 11.24 5.31
CA VAL A 181 13.67 11.99 6.56
C VAL A 181 12.28 12.59 6.71
N LEU A 182 11.70 13.15 5.63
CA LEU A 182 10.33 13.69 5.67
C LEU A 182 9.31 12.61 6.02
N GLY A 183 9.42 11.41 5.43
CA GLY A 183 8.58 10.27 5.75
C GLY A 183 8.70 9.84 7.21
N ALA A 184 9.93 9.79 7.75
CA ALA A 184 10.18 9.48 9.15
C ALA A 184 9.58 10.54 10.10
N VAL A 185 9.72 11.84 9.78
CA VAL A 185 9.13 12.94 10.54
C VAL A 185 7.61 12.85 10.57
N TYR A 186 7.00 12.61 9.42
CA TYR A 186 5.54 12.45 9.33
C TYR A 186 5.04 11.23 10.11
N GLY A 187 5.77 10.11 10.08
CA GLY A 187 5.46 8.93 10.90
C GLY A 187 5.51 9.24 12.40
N GLN A 188 6.55 9.94 12.87
CA GLN A 188 6.67 10.35 14.28
C GLN A 188 5.61 11.36 14.73
N THR A 189 5.05 12.13 13.82
CA THR A 189 4.01 13.14 14.10
C THR A 189 2.59 12.65 13.82
N GLY A 190 2.41 11.35 13.48
CA GLY A 190 1.11 10.72 13.24
C GLY A 190 0.46 11.09 11.90
N LYS A 191 1.20 11.76 11.00
CA LYS A 191 0.74 12.11 9.65
C LYS A 191 0.96 10.93 8.70
N ASN A 192 0.26 9.80 8.96
CA ASN A 192 0.56 8.52 8.33
C ASN A 192 0.33 8.50 6.80
N SER A 193 -0.64 9.25 6.30
CA SER A 193 -0.89 9.38 4.85
C SER A 193 0.26 10.10 4.13
N GLU A 194 0.72 11.22 4.69
CA GLU A 194 1.85 12.00 4.18
C GLU A 194 3.16 11.22 4.31
N ALA A 195 3.33 10.49 5.42
CA ALA A 195 4.47 9.60 5.64
C ALA A 195 4.54 8.52 4.56
N THR A 196 3.40 7.90 4.23
CA THR A 196 3.35 6.88 3.18
C THR A 196 3.77 7.45 1.83
N HIS A 197 3.25 8.63 1.45
CA HIS A 197 3.64 9.29 0.20
C HIS A 197 5.15 9.61 0.16
N ALA A 198 5.69 10.18 1.23
CA ALA A 198 7.11 10.51 1.29
C ALA A 198 8.00 9.26 1.22
N ASN A 199 7.63 8.18 1.94
CA ASN A 199 8.37 6.92 1.92
C ASN A 199 8.25 6.19 0.57
N GLN A 200 7.08 6.21 -0.09
CA GLN A 200 6.93 5.69 -1.45
C GLN A 200 7.83 6.44 -2.44
N THR A 201 7.92 7.77 -2.30
CA THR A 201 8.82 8.60 -3.11
C THR A 201 10.28 8.23 -2.85
N ALA A 202 10.68 8.06 -1.59
CA ALA A 202 12.03 7.65 -1.23
C ALA A 202 12.40 6.28 -1.83
N VAL A 203 11.49 5.30 -1.76
CA VAL A 203 11.65 3.98 -2.40
C VAL A 203 11.74 4.09 -3.92
N ALA A 204 10.89 4.91 -4.55
CA ALA A 204 10.92 5.11 -6.00
C ALA A 204 12.25 5.74 -6.49
N LEU A 205 12.83 6.64 -5.69
CA LEU A 205 14.12 7.28 -5.99
C LEU A 205 15.32 6.35 -5.72
N SER A 206 15.21 5.45 -4.75
CA SER A 206 16.25 4.46 -4.43
C SER A 206 15.64 3.09 -4.08
N PRO A 207 15.28 2.28 -5.09
CA PRO A 207 14.64 0.97 -4.87
C PRO A 207 15.52 -0.04 -4.14
N GLN A 208 16.82 0.23 -4.00
CA GLN A 208 17.79 -0.63 -3.31
C GLN A 208 18.07 -0.17 -1.86
N ASP A 209 17.35 0.82 -1.35
CA ASP A 209 17.50 1.27 0.03
C ASP A 209 16.59 0.46 0.97
N ALA A 210 17.18 -0.49 1.70
CA ALA A 210 16.47 -1.33 2.66
C ALA A 210 15.76 -0.53 3.77
N GLU A 211 16.36 0.58 4.21
CA GLU A 211 15.77 1.45 5.24
C GLU A 211 14.53 2.17 4.71
N ALA A 212 14.54 2.62 3.45
CA ALA A 212 13.36 3.24 2.84
C ALA A 212 12.19 2.25 2.75
N HIS A 213 12.44 0.99 2.39
CA HIS A 213 11.42 -0.06 2.40
C HIS A 213 10.91 -0.36 3.83
N SER A 214 11.79 -0.40 4.83
CA SER A 214 11.40 -0.59 6.23
C SER A 214 10.52 0.56 6.74
N ASN A 215 10.89 1.81 6.43
CA ASN A 215 10.10 2.99 6.78
C ASN A 215 8.72 3.00 6.09
N LEU A 216 8.64 2.55 4.85
CA LEU A 216 7.36 2.36 4.15
C LEU A 216 6.52 1.29 4.85
N GLY A 217 7.12 0.16 5.23
CA GLY A 217 6.45 -0.89 6.01
C GLY A 217 5.86 -0.37 7.31
N ASN A 218 6.63 0.45 8.07
CA ASN A 218 6.17 1.06 9.31
C ASN A 218 4.91 1.90 9.10
N THR A 219 4.91 2.79 8.10
CA THR A 219 3.76 3.67 7.85
C THR A 219 2.54 2.91 7.31
N LEU A 220 2.74 1.86 6.51
CA LEU A 220 1.65 1.00 6.02
C LEU A 220 1.03 0.20 7.15
N LYS A 221 1.83 -0.30 8.11
CA LYS A 221 1.34 -0.99 9.30
C LYS A 221 0.48 -0.04 10.15
N GLU A 222 0.93 1.18 10.42
CA GLU A 222 0.15 2.19 11.16
C GLU A 222 -1.18 2.56 10.48
N LEU A 223 -1.27 2.40 9.16
CA LEU A 223 -2.52 2.55 8.40
C LEU A 223 -3.38 1.27 8.37
N GLY A 224 -2.95 0.19 9.02
CA GLY A 224 -3.64 -1.11 8.99
C GLY A 224 -3.52 -1.85 7.66
N ARG A 225 -2.64 -1.41 6.74
CA ARG A 225 -2.36 -2.05 5.46
C ARG A 225 -1.31 -3.15 5.64
N LEU A 226 -1.68 -4.19 6.39
CA LEU A 226 -0.75 -5.20 6.91
C LEU A 226 -0.07 -6.02 5.81
N ASP A 227 -0.80 -6.40 4.74
CA ASP A 227 -0.21 -7.15 3.62
C ASP A 227 0.83 -6.32 2.86
N ASP A 228 0.56 -5.03 2.65
CA ASP A 228 1.50 -4.12 2.00
C ASP A 228 2.72 -3.84 2.89
N ALA A 229 2.51 -3.78 4.21
CA ALA A 229 3.60 -3.65 5.18
C ALA A 229 4.50 -4.89 5.17
N GLU A 230 3.91 -6.10 5.17
CA GLU A 230 4.64 -7.36 5.04
C GLU A 230 5.52 -7.36 3.78
N ALA A 231 4.94 -6.99 2.63
CA ALA A 231 5.69 -6.94 1.37
C ALA A 231 6.88 -5.97 1.45
N SER A 232 6.68 -4.80 2.07
CA SER A 232 7.73 -3.79 2.24
C SER A 232 8.85 -4.26 3.16
N TYR A 233 8.54 -4.91 4.30
CA TYR A 233 9.56 -5.48 5.18
C TYR A 233 10.31 -6.65 4.55
N ARG A 234 9.63 -7.52 3.79
CA ARG A 234 10.30 -8.60 3.06
C ARG A 234 11.27 -8.05 2.02
N GLN A 235 10.92 -6.96 1.34
CA GLN A 235 11.84 -6.29 0.42
C GLN A 235 13.03 -5.67 1.16
N ALA A 236 12.83 -5.04 2.32
CA ALA A 236 13.91 -4.53 3.15
C ALA A 236 14.87 -5.65 3.57
N ILE A 237 14.36 -6.80 4.00
CA ILE A 237 15.13 -7.98 4.39
C ILE A 237 15.88 -8.60 3.19
N ALA A 238 15.23 -8.66 2.02
CA ALA A 238 15.89 -9.15 0.80
C ALA A 238 17.10 -8.30 0.39
N LEU A 239 17.00 -6.97 0.59
CA LEU A 239 18.07 -6.03 0.32
C LEU A 239 19.15 -6.04 1.42
N LYS A 240 18.75 -6.26 2.68
CA LYS A 240 19.64 -6.29 3.84
C LYS A 240 19.23 -7.43 4.77
N PRO A 241 19.75 -8.67 4.55
CA PRO A 241 19.36 -9.86 5.33
C PRO A 241 19.66 -9.77 6.84
N ASP A 242 20.62 -8.94 7.23
CA ASP A 242 21.02 -8.68 8.62
C ASP A 242 20.27 -7.52 9.29
N TYR A 243 19.12 -7.10 8.74
CA TYR A 243 18.34 -5.99 9.26
C TYR A 243 17.40 -6.46 10.39
N ALA A 244 17.94 -6.56 11.61
CA ALA A 244 17.21 -7.07 12.78
C ALA A 244 15.88 -6.33 13.05
N GLU A 245 15.84 -5.01 12.86
CA GLU A 245 14.62 -4.20 13.03
C GLU A 245 13.53 -4.58 12.01
N ALA A 246 13.90 -4.80 10.76
CA ALA A 246 12.94 -5.22 9.73
C ALA A 246 12.38 -6.61 10.02
N HIS A 247 13.20 -7.55 10.53
CA HIS A 247 12.73 -8.85 10.99
C HIS A 247 11.78 -8.74 12.17
N SER A 248 12.05 -7.89 13.16
CA SER A 248 11.16 -7.65 14.31
C SER A 248 9.82 -7.05 13.86
N ASN A 249 9.84 -6.01 13.02
CA ASN A 249 8.64 -5.36 12.50
C ASN A 249 7.79 -6.27 11.61
N LEU A 250 8.44 -7.14 10.82
CA LEU A 250 7.77 -8.21 10.09
C LEU A 250 7.06 -9.17 11.04
N GLY A 251 7.73 -9.56 12.14
CA GLY A 251 7.14 -10.41 13.17
C GLY A 251 5.88 -9.79 13.79
N VAL A 252 5.90 -8.49 14.12
CA VAL A 252 4.73 -7.75 14.61
C VAL A 252 3.59 -7.80 13.59
N THR A 253 3.89 -7.50 12.34
CA THR A 253 2.89 -7.48 11.25
C THR A 253 2.28 -8.88 11.02
N LEU A 254 3.10 -9.92 11.02
CA LEU A 254 2.63 -11.31 10.88
C LEU A 254 1.76 -11.75 12.06
N LYS A 255 2.09 -11.30 13.28
CA LYS A 255 1.27 -11.55 14.48
C LYS A 255 -0.10 -10.88 14.35
N GLU A 256 -0.16 -9.63 13.88
CA GLU A 256 -1.42 -8.92 13.61
C GLU A 256 -2.24 -9.59 12.49
N LEU A 257 -1.59 -10.22 11.50
CA LEU A 257 -2.21 -11.04 10.46
C LEU A 257 -2.66 -12.43 10.95
N GLY A 258 -2.40 -12.79 12.23
CA GLY A 258 -2.73 -14.09 12.81
C GLY A 258 -1.77 -15.23 12.43
N ARG A 259 -0.65 -14.92 11.76
CA ARG A 259 0.36 -15.90 11.29
C ARG A 259 1.44 -16.09 12.35
N LEU A 260 1.05 -16.69 13.47
CA LEU A 260 1.88 -16.76 14.69
C LEU A 260 3.20 -17.52 14.49
N ASN A 261 3.22 -18.63 13.75
CA ASN A 261 4.46 -19.40 13.50
C ASN A 261 5.47 -18.60 12.67
N ASP A 262 4.99 -17.85 11.68
CA ASP A 262 5.85 -17.00 10.85
C ASP A 262 6.37 -15.79 11.64
N ALA A 263 5.53 -15.28 12.55
CA ALA A 263 5.93 -14.20 13.48
C ALA A 263 7.04 -14.66 14.42
N GLU A 264 6.91 -15.84 15.03
CA GLU A 264 7.92 -16.45 15.90
C GLU A 264 9.26 -16.64 15.16
N ALA A 265 9.22 -17.14 13.94
CA ALA A 265 10.42 -17.29 13.11
C ALA A 265 11.10 -15.93 12.83
N SER A 266 10.31 -14.89 12.56
CA SER A 266 10.82 -13.54 12.30
C SER A 266 11.44 -12.90 13.54
N TYR A 267 10.83 -13.04 14.73
CA TYR A 267 11.41 -12.57 15.99
C TYR A 267 12.69 -13.34 16.34
N SER A 268 12.70 -14.65 16.15
CA SER A 268 13.89 -15.47 16.39
C SER A 268 15.06 -15.03 15.52
N GLN A 269 14.80 -14.69 14.26
CA GLN A 269 15.83 -14.16 13.37
C GLN A 269 16.30 -12.77 13.82
N ALA A 270 15.41 -11.88 14.28
CA ALA A 270 15.79 -10.59 14.83
C ALA A 270 16.71 -10.73 16.04
N ILE A 271 16.40 -11.66 16.96
CA ILE A 271 17.21 -11.95 18.16
C ILE A 271 18.55 -12.57 17.76
N ALA A 272 18.58 -13.48 16.78
CA ALA A 272 19.84 -14.06 16.29
C ALA A 272 20.79 -13.01 15.72
N LEU A 273 20.24 -12.00 15.03
CA LEU A 273 21.01 -10.87 14.48
C LEU A 273 21.41 -9.85 15.55
N LYS A 274 20.56 -9.63 16.55
CA LYS A 274 20.77 -8.70 17.65
C LYS A 274 20.32 -9.32 18.97
N PRO A 275 21.23 -10.05 19.70
CA PRO A 275 20.88 -10.80 20.90
C PRO A 275 20.33 -9.95 22.07
N ASP A 276 20.63 -8.67 22.10
CA ASP A 276 20.15 -7.71 23.11
C ASP A 276 18.90 -6.92 22.66
N TYR A 277 18.19 -7.40 21.63
CA TYR A 277 17.02 -6.69 21.09
C TYR A 277 15.79 -6.93 21.98
N ALA A 278 15.65 -6.09 23.01
CA ALA A 278 14.62 -6.21 24.04
C ALA A 278 13.19 -6.28 23.48
N GLU A 279 12.87 -5.52 22.41
CA GLU A 279 11.56 -5.53 21.78
C GLU A 279 11.24 -6.89 21.15
N ALA A 280 12.20 -7.50 20.44
CA ALA A 280 12.01 -8.81 19.83
C ALA A 280 11.84 -9.91 20.89
N HIS A 281 12.59 -9.86 21.98
CA HIS A 281 12.41 -10.76 23.13
C HIS A 281 11.02 -10.60 23.76
N SER A 282 10.58 -9.37 24.03
CA SER A 282 9.25 -9.10 24.57
C SER A 282 8.14 -9.60 23.67
N ASN A 283 8.26 -9.42 22.36
CA ASN A 283 7.25 -9.83 21.39
C ASN A 283 7.20 -11.36 21.20
N LEU A 284 8.34 -12.06 21.37
CA LEU A 284 8.43 -13.51 21.36
C LEU A 284 7.93 -14.14 22.67
N GLY A 285 7.88 -13.36 23.77
CA GLY A 285 7.45 -13.86 25.08
C GLY A 285 8.55 -14.53 25.92
N VAL A 286 9.80 -14.17 25.68
CA VAL A 286 10.99 -14.65 26.38
C VAL A 286 11.80 -13.51 26.98
#